data_6b89dd69a77925f186b07252c2b0070d
#
_entry.id   6b89dd69a77925f186b07252c2b0070d
#
_cell.length_a   1.000
_cell.length_b   1.000
_cell.length_c   1.000
_cell.angle_alpha   90.00
_cell.angle_beta   90.00
_cell.angle_gamma   90.00
#
_symmetry.space_group_name_H-M   'P 1'
#
loop_
_entity.id
_entity.type
_entity.pdbx_description
1 polymer ?
#
loop_
_entity_poly.entity_id
_entity_poly.type
_entity_poly.pdbx_seq_one_letter_code
_entity_poly.pdbx_strand_id
1 'polypeptide(L)'
;MTEAMRSLEAAFLIGVEGVTEVWLVRHADCYEGMSEGADPKLSPLGRKQAELLANRVRKLDVAAIYSSPYRRALETARTIADDVHVDDRLIEMEMELGENGALDFKELPASVIERMSAAIDDIAQAHAGGRVIVVAHGAAMIVFLTHLLRLEPGHLRFLPYFTSVNVVRVLGDRQMVGTLGDTSHLE
;
A
#
# COMPACT_ATOMS: atom_id res chain seq x y z
N MET A 1 19.70 -25.78 -2.82
CA MET A 1 19.23 -25.02 -1.66
C MET A 1 19.15 -25.98 -0.47
N THR A 2 19.75 -25.63 0.67
CA THR A 2 19.78 -26.50 1.86
C THR A 2 18.44 -26.48 2.57
N GLU A 3 18.12 -27.51 3.39
CA GLU A 3 16.90 -27.58 4.20
C GLU A 3 16.79 -26.37 5.16
N ALA A 4 17.91 -25.95 5.76
CA ALA A 4 17.97 -24.78 6.60
C ALA A 4 17.57 -23.48 5.88
N MET A 5 17.98 -23.32 4.62
CA MET A 5 17.58 -22.15 3.80
C MET A 5 16.07 -22.17 3.52
N ARG A 6 15.50 -23.32 3.15
CA ARG A 6 14.06 -23.45 2.93
C ARG A 6 13.25 -23.16 4.21
N SER A 7 13.74 -23.64 5.35
CA SER A 7 13.10 -23.37 6.64
C SER A 7 13.14 -21.87 6.99
N LEU A 8 14.24 -21.18 6.72
CA LEU A 8 14.35 -19.73 6.91
C LEU A 8 13.41 -18.98 5.97
N GLU A 9 13.38 -19.31 4.68
CA GLU A 9 12.48 -18.69 3.71
C GLU A 9 11.01 -18.88 4.12
N ALA A 10 10.63 -20.08 4.53
CA ALA A 10 9.27 -20.37 5.01
C ALA A 10 8.90 -19.58 6.28
N ALA A 11 9.88 -19.28 7.16
CA ALA A 11 9.65 -18.41 8.31
C ALA A 11 9.26 -16.98 7.90
N PHE A 12 9.68 -16.54 6.72
CA PHE A 12 9.29 -15.26 6.11
C PHE A 12 8.21 -15.40 5.02
N LEU A 13 7.46 -16.51 5.03
CA LEU A 13 6.38 -16.80 4.08
C LEU A 13 6.84 -16.79 2.60
N ILE A 14 8.09 -17.17 2.33
CA ILE A 14 8.64 -17.28 0.97
C ILE A 14 8.46 -18.72 0.50
N GLY A 15 7.80 -18.90 -0.66
CA GLY A 15 7.55 -20.22 -1.25
C GLY A 15 6.59 -21.11 -0.42
N VAL A 16 5.79 -20.52 0.44
CA VAL A 16 4.77 -21.22 1.25
C VAL A 16 3.44 -21.19 0.51
N GLU A 17 2.80 -22.35 0.36
CA GLU A 17 1.49 -22.45 -0.28
C GLU A 17 0.41 -21.71 0.52
N GLY A 18 -0.56 -21.11 -0.18
CA GLY A 18 -1.67 -20.37 0.42
C GLY A 18 -1.33 -18.97 0.87
N VAL A 19 -0.08 -18.51 0.73
CA VAL A 19 0.31 -17.14 1.05
C VAL A 19 -0.33 -16.16 0.07
N THR A 20 -1.03 -15.16 0.61
CA THR A 20 -1.51 -14.02 -0.18
C THR A 20 -0.44 -12.94 -0.23
N GLU A 21 -0.14 -12.44 -1.44
CA GLU A 21 0.73 -11.27 -1.63
C GLU A 21 -0.14 -10.02 -1.78
N VAL A 22 -0.12 -9.14 -0.77
CA VAL A 22 -0.73 -7.81 -0.85
C VAL A 22 0.32 -6.81 -1.30
N TRP A 23 0.13 -6.28 -2.50
CA TRP A 23 0.94 -5.20 -3.06
C TRP A 23 0.34 -3.87 -2.62
N LEU A 24 0.84 -3.33 -1.53
CA LEU A 24 0.42 -2.05 -0.97
C LEU A 24 1.12 -0.92 -1.74
N VAL A 25 0.35 -0.16 -2.49
CA VAL A 25 0.81 0.85 -3.44
C VAL A 25 0.40 2.23 -2.97
N ARG A 26 1.34 3.19 -2.90
CA ARG A 26 0.98 4.59 -2.71
C ARG A 26 0.35 5.13 -4.00
N HIS A 27 -0.72 5.93 -3.88
CA HIS A 27 -1.31 6.63 -5.02
C HIS A 27 -0.27 7.40 -5.84
N ALA A 28 -0.55 7.67 -7.10
CA ALA A 28 0.30 8.45 -8.00
C ALA A 28 0.30 9.95 -7.64
N ASP A 29 1.23 10.71 -8.20
CA ASP A 29 1.40 12.13 -7.92
C ASP A 29 0.13 12.96 -8.18
N CYS A 30 -0.16 13.88 -7.26
CA CYS A 30 -1.33 14.76 -7.30
C CYS A 30 -1.00 16.21 -6.90
N TYR A 31 0.30 16.57 -6.80
CA TYR A 31 0.70 17.87 -6.26
C TYR A 31 0.22 19.07 -7.07
N GLU A 32 0.14 18.96 -8.40
CA GLU A 32 -0.38 20.03 -9.24
C GLU A 32 -1.90 20.27 -9.04
N GLY A 33 -2.61 19.28 -8.51
CA GLY A 33 -4.03 19.37 -8.18
C GLY A 33 -4.33 19.81 -6.75
N MET A 34 -3.32 20.09 -5.90
CA MET A 34 -3.56 20.46 -4.50
C MET A 34 -4.35 21.76 -4.31
N SER A 35 -4.39 22.62 -5.33
CA SER A 35 -5.28 23.80 -5.35
C SER A 35 -6.77 23.43 -5.49
N GLU A 36 -7.11 22.18 -5.81
CA GLU A 36 -8.48 21.68 -5.99
C GLU A 36 -9.12 21.19 -4.67
N GLY A 37 -8.47 21.38 -3.53
CA GLY A 37 -8.97 20.99 -2.21
C GLY A 37 -8.27 19.76 -1.61
N ALA A 38 -8.89 19.18 -0.58
CA ALA A 38 -8.28 18.09 0.22
C ALA A 38 -8.15 16.75 -0.53
N ASP A 39 -8.89 16.57 -1.64
CA ASP A 39 -8.86 15.33 -2.44
C ASP A 39 -8.62 15.62 -3.95
N PRO A 40 -7.38 16.01 -4.30
CA PRO A 40 -7.04 16.38 -5.66
C PRO A 40 -6.99 15.18 -6.60
N LYS A 41 -7.21 15.45 -7.90
CA LYS A 41 -6.97 14.50 -8.99
C LYS A 41 -5.48 14.25 -9.22
N LEU A 42 -5.16 13.24 -10.02
CA LEU A 42 -3.78 13.00 -10.45
C LEU A 42 -3.25 14.15 -11.31
N SER A 43 -1.98 14.52 -11.07
CA SER A 43 -1.23 15.42 -11.94
C SER A 43 -0.91 14.76 -13.29
N PRO A 44 -0.44 15.48 -14.32
CA PRO A 44 0.08 14.88 -15.55
C PRO A 44 1.18 13.85 -15.29
N LEU A 45 2.08 14.13 -14.34
CA LEU A 45 3.12 13.20 -13.89
C LEU A 45 2.50 11.96 -13.25
N GLY A 46 1.51 12.17 -12.36
CA GLY A 46 0.82 11.07 -11.69
C GLY A 46 0.11 10.12 -12.65
N ARG A 47 -0.54 10.65 -13.69
CA ARG A 47 -1.14 9.79 -14.73
C ARG A 47 -0.10 8.93 -15.43
N LYS A 48 1.07 9.50 -15.76
CA LYS A 48 2.17 8.72 -16.35
C LYS A 48 2.70 7.64 -15.38
N GLN A 49 2.86 7.96 -14.09
CA GLN A 49 3.25 6.99 -13.08
C GLN A 49 2.23 5.85 -12.96
N ALA A 50 0.94 6.17 -12.92
CA ALA A 50 -0.14 5.18 -12.86
C ALA A 50 -0.15 4.27 -14.09
N GLU A 51 0.09 4.80 -15.29
CA GLU A 51 0.22 4.02 -16.53
C GLU A 51 1.42 3.06 -16.49
N LEU A 52 2.57 3.50 -16.00
CA LEU A 52 3.76 2.65 -15.85
C LEU A 52 3.51 1.52 -14.85
N LEU A 53 2.87 1.82 -13.72
CA LEU A 53 2.44 0.81 -12.77
C LEU A 53 1.46 -0.18 -13.41
N ALA A 54 0.45 0.30 -14.13
CA ALA A 54 -0.53 -0.53 -14.83
C ALA A 54 0.14 -1.47 -15.84
N ASN A 55 1.13 -0.99 -16.59
CA ASN A 55 1.90 -1.81 -17.53
C ASN A 55 2.70 -2.92 -16.83
N ARG A 56 3.20 -2.67 -15.62
CA ARG A 56 3.84 -3.70 -14.77
C ARG A 56 2.83 -4.72 -14.30
N VAL A 57 1.70 -4.26 -13.75
CA VAL A 57 0.67 -5.12 -13.14
C VAL A 57 -0.01 -6.02 -14.17
N ARG A 58 -0.26 -5.55 -15.40
CA ARG A 58 -0.86 -6.36 -16.48
C ARG A 58 -0.08 -7.61 -16.85
N LYS A 59 1.20 -7.69 -16.48
CA LYS A 59 2.06 -8.87 -16.70
C LYS A 59 1.95 -9.92 -15.60
N LEU A 60 1.14 -9.65 -14.59
CA LEU A 60 1.01 -10.47 -13.39
C LEU A 60 -0.40 -11.05 -13.32
N ASP A 61 -0.51 -12.20 -12.66
CA ASP A 61 -1.80 -12.73 -12.25
C ASP A 61 -2.22 -12.00 -10.96
N VAL A 62 -3.28 -11.19 -11.05
CA VAL A 62 -3.82 -10.36 -9.95
C VAL A 62 -5.26 -10.75 -9.72
N ALA A 63 -5.58 -11.20 -8.51
CA ALA A 63 -6.90 -11.68 -8.14
C ALA A 63 -7.91 -10.53 -7.96
N ALA A 64 -7.48 -9.38 -7.43
CA ALA A 64 -8.34 -8.21 -7.20
C ALA A 64 -7.54 -6.93 -7.03
N ILE A 65 -8.23 -5.80 -7.18
CA ILE A 65 -7.68 -4.46 -6.94
C ILE A 65 -8.59 -3.73 -5.96
N TYR A 66 -7.99 -3.24 -4.87
CA TYR A 66 -8.64 -2.45 -3.84
C TYR A 66 -8.09 -1.02 -3.83
N SER A 67 -8.89 -0.08 -3.38
CA SER A 67 -8.48 1.33 -3.29
C SER A 67 -9.14 2.04 -2.12
N SER A 68 -8.41 2.98 -1.53
CA SER A 68 -9.00 4.06 -0.77
C SER A 68 -10.06 4.81 -1.60
N PRO A 69 -11.14 5.35 -0.99
CA PRO A 69 -12.15 6.16 -1.69
C PRO A 69 -11.60 7.48 -2.22
N TYR A 70 -10.45 7.96 -1.73
CA TYR A 70 -9.90 9.25 -2.16
C TYR A 70 -9.56 9.23 -3.65
N ARG A 71 -9.94 10.31 -4.33
CA ARG A 71 -9.88 10.45 -5.78
C ARG A 71 -8.52 10.08 -6.36
N ARG A 72 -7.41 10.56 -5.77
CA ARG A 72 -6.05 10.25 -6.22
C ARG A 72 -5.70 8.76 -6.16
N ALA A 73 -6.19 8.04 -5.14
CA ALA A 73 -5.99 6.60 -5.02
C ALA A 73 -6.87 5.85 -6.02
N LEU A 74 -8.14 6.23 -6.10
CA LEU A 74 -9.11 5.62 -6.99
C LEU A 74 -8.76 5.81 -8.48
N GLU A 75 -8.30 7.01 -8.88
CA GLU A 75 -7.81 7.26 -10.25
C GLU A 75 -6.55 6.41 -10.54
N THR A 76 -5.64 6.24 -9.57
CA THR A 76 -4.47 5.35 -9.72
C THR A 76 -4.93 3.90 -9.94
N ALA A 77 -5.83 3.39 -9.10
CA ALA A 77 -6.32 2.03 -9.19
C ALA A 77 -7.08 1.76 -10.50
N ARG A 78 -7.93 2.69 -10.93
CA ARG A 78 -8.70 2.61 -12.18
C ARG A 78 -7.84 2.68 -13.43
N THR A 79 -6.62 3.18 -13.36
CA THR A 79 -5.66 3.07 -14.46
C THR A 79 -5.17 1.62 -14.65
N ILE A 80 -5.21 0.80 -13.57
CA ILE A 80 -4.80 -0.61 -13.61
C ILE A 80 -5.95 -1.48 -14.16
N ALA A 81 -7.18 -1.31 -13.63
CA ALA A 81 -8.37 -2.05 -14.05
C ALA A 81 -9.66 -1.25 -13.79
N ASP A 82 -10.73 -1.59 -14.52
CA ASP A 82 -12.04 -0.96 -14.37
C ASP A 82 -12.76 -1.42 -13.09
N ASP A 83 -12.59 -2.71 -12.71
CA ASP A 83 -13.18 -3.29 -11.51
C ASP A 83 -12.26 -3.04 -10.31
N VAL A 84 -12.67 -2.13 -9.44
CA VAL A 84 -11.93 -1.70 -8.25
C VAL A 84 -12.85 -1.74 -7.04
N HIS A 85 -12.47 -2.53 -6.04
CA HIS A 85 -13.14 -2.57 -4.74
C HIS A 85 -12.71 -1.36 -3.91
N VAL A 86 -13.67 -0.58 -3.41
CA VAL A 86 -13.39 0.58 -2.55
C VAL A 86 -13.53 0.17 -1.09
N ASP A 87 -12.55 0.53 -0.26
CA ASP A 87 -12.56 0.25 1.18
C ASP A 87 -12.17 1.52 1.96
N ASP A 88 -13.09 2.01 2.79
CA ASP A 88 -12.91 3.23 3.58
C ASP A 88 -11.81 3.11 4.65
N ARG A 89 -11.44 1.88 5.03
CA ARG A 89 -10.35 1.63 5.98
C ARG A 89 -8.97 1.95 5.40
N LEU A 90 -8.88 2.16 4.07
CA LEU A 90 -7.62 2.46 3.35
C LEU A 90 -7.34 3.96 3.20
N ILE A 91 -8.12 4.85 3.82
CA ILE A 91 -7.94 6.31 3.73
C ILE A 91 -6.59 6.75 4.30
N GLU A 92 -6.18 8.00 3.95
CA GLU A 92 -4.98 8.59 4.51
C GLU A 92 -5.15 8.85 6.02
N MET A 93 -4.05 8.83 6.76
CA MET A 93 -4.03 9.26 8.16
C MET A 93 -4.45 10.73 8.24
N GLU A 94 -5.40 11.05 9.11
CA GLU A 94 -5.87 12.42 9.25
C GLU A 94 -4.77 13.31 9.82
N MET A 95 -4.43 14.38 9.07
CA MET A 95 -3.41 15.33 9.45
C MET A 95 -3.73 16.72 8.93
N GLU A 96 -3.26 17.73 9.64
CA GLU A 96 -3.35 19.13 9.25
C GLU A 96 -1.97 19.76 9.20
N LEU A 97 -1.80 20.78 8.36
CA LEU A 97 -0.60 21.60 8.36
C LEU A 97 -0.78 22.71 9.39
N GLY A 98 -0.01 22.67 10.46
CA GLY A 98 -0.01 23.71 11.47
C GLY A 98 0.59 25.04 10.97
N GLU A 99 0.32 26.15 11.68
CA GLU A 99 0.78 27.49 11.32
C GLU A 99 2.32 27.61 11.19
N ASN A 100 3.07 26.77 11.90
CA ASN A 100 4.53 26.70 11.85
C ASN A 100 5.06 25.77 10.73
N GLY A 101 4.19 25.24 9.87
CA GLY A 101 4.53 24.27 8.82
C GLY A 101 4.77 22.84 9.31
N ALA A 102 4.57 22.56 10.60
CA ALA A 102 4.62 21.19 11.12
C ALA A 102 3.32 20.43 10.81
N LEU A 103 3.44 19.12 10.61
CA LEU A 103 2.28 18.25 10.49
C LEU A 103 1.69 17.97 11.87
N ASP A 104 0.39 18.23 12.03
CA ASP A 104 -0.40 17.90 13.21
C ASP A 104 -1.30 16.70 12.88
N PHE A 105 -0.99 15.56 13.51
CA PHE A 105 -1.72 14.32 13.28
C PHE A 105 -2.98 14.30 14.16
N LYS A 106 -4.14 14.23 13.53
CA LYS A 106 -5.47 14.20 14.18
C LYS A 106 -5.93 12.76 14.46
N GLU A 107 -5.44 11.81 13.68
CA GLU A 107 -5.69 10.39 13.90
C GLU A 107 -4.54 9.76 14.68
N LEU A 108 -4.85 8.93 15.68
CA LEU A 108 -3.84 8.20 16.44
C LEU A 108 -3.23 7.06 15.60
N PRO A 109 -1.92 6.82 15.67
CA PRO A 109 -1.29 5.68 14.98
C PRO A 109 -1.99 4.34 15.28
N ALA A 110 -2.48 4.13 16.49
CA ALA A 110 -3.20 2.91 16.86
C ALA A 110 -4.48 2.70 16.05
N SER A 111 -5.24 3.76 15.76
CA SER A 111 -6.45 3.71 14.91
C SER A 111 -6.09 3.35 13.46
N VAL A 112 -5.01 3.96 12.92
CA VAL A 112 -4.51 3.61 11.58
C VAL A 112 -4.11 2.14 11.50
N ILE A 113 -3.38 1.64 12.51
CA ILE A 113 -2.95 0.23 12.58
C ILE A 113 -4.18 -0.69 12.60
N GLU A 114 -5.16 -0.40 13.45
CA GLU A 114 -6.37 -1.22 13.59
C GLU A 114 -7.14 -1.30 12.27
N ARG A 115 -7.47 -0.17 11.64
CA ARG A 115 -8.25 -0.17 10.38
C ARG A 115 -7.49 -0.77 9.20
N MET A 116 -6.18 -0.46 9.06
CA MET A 116 -5.35 -1.00 7.99
C MET A 116 -5.15 -2.51 8.16
N SER A 117 -4.89 -3.00 9.38
CA SER A 117 -4.75 -4.43 9.65
C SER A 117 -6.04 -5.17 9.32
N ALA A 118 -7.18 -4.67 9.80
CA ALA A 118 -8.48 -5.28 9.52
C ALA A 118 -8.78 -5.34 8.00
N ALA A 119 -8.46 -4.27 7.26
CA ALA A 119 -8.63 -4.26 5.80
C ALA A 119 -7.73 -5.30 5.12
N ILE A 120 -6.44 -5.34 5.47
CA ILE A 120 -5.47 -6.26 4.86
C ILE A 120 -5.78 -7.72 5.19
N ASP A 121 -6.22 -8.02 6.42
CA ASP A 121 -6.61 -9.37 6.83
C ASP A 121 -7.84 -9.86 6.06
N ASP A 122 -8.90 -9.05 5.96
CA ASP A 122 -10.10 -9.39 5.20
C ASP A 122 -9.80 -9.59 3.71
N ILE A 123 -9.00 -8.70 3.11
CA ILE A 123 -8.57 -8.79 1.71
C ILE A 123 -7.76 -10.07 1.49
N ALA A 124 -6.81 -10.35 2.36
CA ALA A 124 -5.96 -11.54 2.23
C ALA A 124 -6.77 -12.83 2.39
N GLN A 125 -7.75 -12.85 3.30
CA GLN A 125 -8.64 -13.99 3.48
C GLN A 125 -9.54 -14.23 2.27
N ALA A 126 -10.10 -13.15 1.69
CA ALA A 126 -10.96 -13.24 0.50
C ALA A 126 -10.21 -13.74 -0.74
N HIS A 127 -8.89 -13.58 -0.80
CA HIS A 127 -8.05 -13.91 -1.95
C HIS A 127 -6.88 -14.83 -1.58
N ALA A 128 -7.14 -15.82 -0.71
CA ALA A 128 -6.11 -16.71 -0.19
C ALA A 128 -5.28 -17.38 -1.31
N GLY A 129 -3.95 -17.27 -1.20
CA GLY A 129 -2.99 -17.77 -2.17
C GLY A 129 -2.81 -16.92 -3.44
N GLY A 130 -3.55 -15.82 -3.56
CA GLY A 130 -3.49 -14.90 -4.71
C GLY A 130 -2.58 -13.69 -4.49
N ARG A 131 -2.55 -12.85 -5.51
CA ARG A 131 -1.94 -11.50 -5.42
C ARG A 131 -3.02 -10.44 -5.54
N VAL A 132 -3.00 -9.48 -4.64
CA VAL A 132 -3.94 -8.36 -4.61
C VAL A 132 -3.18 -7.03 -4.63
N ILE A 133 -3.70 -6.07 -5.40
CA ILE A 133 -3.19 -4.69 -5.39
C ILE A 133 -4.07 -3.87 -4.46
N VAL A 134 -3.45 -3.11 -3.56
CA VAL A 134 -4.14 -2.20 -2.62
C VAL A 134 -3.55 -0.81 -2.78
N VAL A 135 -4.33 0.13 -3.32
CA VAL A 135 -3.88 1.51 -3.50
C VAL A 135 -4.30 2.36 -2.31
N ALA A 136 -3.31 2.88 -1.58
CA ALA A 136 -3.50 3.64 -0.36
C ALA A 136 -2.58 4.89 -0.33
N HIS A 137 -2.19 5.35 0.87
CA HIS A 137 -1.58 6.64 1.09
C HIS A 137 -0.30 6.55 1.92
N GLY A 138 0.53 7.61 1.82
CA GLY A 138 1.88 7.60 2.36
C GLY A 138 1.95 7.45 3.87
N ALA A 139 1.26 8.30 4.64
CA ALA A 139 1.36 8.27 6.10
C ALA A 139 0.69 7.02 6.70
N ALA A 140 -0.50 6.65 6.21
CA ALA A 140 -1.17 5.41 6.65
C ALA A 140 -0.30 4.17 6.40
N MET A 141 0.35 4.08 5.23
CA MET A 141 1.27 2.99 4.90
C MET A 141 2.50 2.97 5.81
N ILE A 142 3.13 4.13 6.10
CA ILE A 142 4.28 4.19 7.01
C ILE A 142 3.90 3.66 8.40
N VAL A 143 2.78 4.11 8.94
CA VAL A 143 2.31 3.67 10.27
C VAL A 143 2.07 2.15 10.28
N PHE A 144 1.36 1.63 9.29
CA PHE A 144 1.08 0.20 9.17
C PHE A 144 2.35 -0.64 8.98
N LEU A 145 3.25 -0.25 8.07
CA LEU A 145 4.50 -0.97 7.82
C LEU A 145 5.45 -0.91 9.02
N THR A 146 5.50 0.23 9.74
CA THR A 146 6.25 0.36 11.01
C THR A 146 5.77 -0.66 12.03
N HIS A 147 4.45 -0.82 12.17
CA HIS A 147 3.84 -1.81 13.05
C HIS A 147 4.23 -3.25 12.66
N LEU A 148 4.11 -3.62 11.38
CA LEU A 148 4.48 -4.95 10.89
C LEU A 148 5.97 -5.27 11.11
N LEU A 149 6.83 -4.27 10.99
CA LEU A 149 8.27 -4.39 11.24
C LEU A 149 8.63 -4.40 12.73
N ARG A 150 7.63 -4.25 13.62
CA ARG A 150 7.81 -4.18 15.08
C ARG A 150 8.78 -3.08 15.50
N LEU A 151 8.72 -1.95 14.82
CA LEU A 151 9.51 -0.77 15.11
C LEU A 151 8.69 0.23 15.94
N GLU A 152 9.37 0.99 16.79
CA GLU A 152 8.74 2.12 17.46
C GLU A 152 8.36 3.22 16.45
N PRO A 153 7.26 3.97 16.65
CA PRO A 153 6.86 5.06 15.81
C PRO A 153 7.99 6.06 15.56
N GLY A 154 8.21 6.43 14.32
CA GLY A 154 9.27 7.35 13.91
C GLY A 154 10.65 6.72 13.67
N HIS A 155 10.84 5.43 13.98
CA HIS A 155 12.09 4.74 13.65
C HIS A 155 12.22 4.35 12.19
N LEU A 156 11.09 4.08 11.50
CA LEU A 156 11.10 3.84 10.07
C LEU A 156 11.24 5.17 9.31
N ARG A 157 12.45 5.48 8.87
CA ARG A 157 12.75 6.67 8.06
C ARG A 157 12.63 6.35 6.57
N PHE A 158 11.40 6.12 6.15
CA PHE A 158 11.05 5.73 4.80
C PHE A 158 9.75 6.42 4.41
N LEU A 159 9.74 7.11 3.29
CA LEU A 159 8.53 7.63 2.67
C LEU A 159 8.30 6.85 1.38
N PRO A 160 7.22 6.07 1.27
CA PRO A 160 6.86 5.41 0.02
C PRO A 160 6.79 6.45 -1.11
N TYR A 161 7.53 6.23 -2.20
CA TYR A 161 7.41 7.11 -3.36
C TYR A 161 6.04 6.90 -4.05
N PHE A 162 5.61 7.86 -4.87
CA PHE A 162 4.37 7.71 -5.64
C PHE A 162 4.43 6.45 -6.50
N THR A 163 3.36 5.67 -6.47
CA THR A 163 3.22 4.35 -7.11
C THR A 163 4.22 3.29 -6.66
N SER A 164 5.08 3.56 -5.64
CA SER A 164 5.95 2.51 -5.12
C SER A 164 5.16 1.32 -4.58
N VAL A 165 5.69 0.13 -4.81
CA VAL A 165 5.11 -1.14 -4.38
C VAL A 165 5.78 -1.61 -3.10
N ASN A 166 4.98 -1.91 -2.10
CA ASN A 166 5.41 -2.52 -0.85
C ASN A 166 4.66 -3.85 -0.71
N VAL A 167 5.37 -4.95 -0.59
CA VAL A 167 4.75 -6.28 -0.56
C VAL A 167 4.60 -6.75 0.87
N VAL A 168 3.38 -7.07 1.26
CA VAL A 168 3.04 -7.75 2.52
C VAL A 168 2.57 -9.16 2.18
N ARG A 169 3.22 -10.17 2.76
CA ARG A 169 2.81 -11.58 2.66
C ARG A 169 1.96 -11.92 3.87
N VAL A 170 0.80 -12.52 3.62
CA VAL A 170 -0.19 -12.87 4.64
C VAL A 170 -0.54 -14.34 4.57
N LEU A 171 -0.52 -15.02 5.72
CA LEU A 171 -0.97 -16.39 5.88
C LEU A 171 -1.56 -16.58 7.28
N GLY A 172 -2.89 -16.70 7.37
CA GLY A 172 -3.59 -16.70 8.65
C GLY A 172 -3.33 -15.39 9.41
N ASP A 173 -2.88 -15.50 10.65
CA ASP A 173 -2.52 -14.39 11.53
C ASP A 173 -1.09 -13.84 11.32
N ARG A 174 -0.35 -14.43 10.39
CA ARG A 174 1.05 -14.04 10.10
C ARG A 174 1.12 -13.05 8.96
N GLN A 175 1.72 -11.90 9.23
CA GLN A 175 2.01 -10.87 8.22
C GLN A 175 3.52 -10.61 8.19
N MET A 176 4.12 -10.60 6.99
CA MET A 176 5.55 -10.37 6.78
C MET A 176 5.78 -9.34 5.68
N VAL A 177 6.61 -8.35 5.95
CA VAL A 177 7.04 -7.40 4.92
C VAL A 177 8.06 -8.08 4.01
N GLY A 178 7.73 -8.16 2.72
CA GLY A 178 8.58 -8.80 1.70
C GLY A 178 9.42 -7.81 0.91
N THR A 179 8.85 -6.64 0.62
CA THR A 179 9.53 -5.60 -0.17
C THR A 179 9.08 -4.23 0.32
N LEU A 180 9.98 -3.26 0.28
CA LEU A 180 9.69 -1.86 0.58
C LEU A 180 10.15 -0.98 -0.59
N GLY A 181 9.27 -0.08 -1.02
CA GLY A 181 9.60 1.03 -1.91
C GLY A 181 10.06 0.68 -3.32
N ASP A 182 9.63 -0.44 -3.86
CA ASP A 182 9.98 -0.83 -5.23
C ASP A 182 9.33 0.12 -6.26
N THR A 183 10.18 0.82 -7.02
CA THR A 183 9.82 1.77 -8.07
C THR A 183 10.36 1.36 -9.45
N SER A 184 10.76 0.12 -9.64
CA SER A 184 11.40 -0.37 -10.86
C SER A 184 10.58 -0.15 -12.15
N HIS A 185 9.28 0.07 -12.03
CA HIS A 185 8.42 0.40 -13.17
C HIS A 185 8.52 1.88 -13.60
N LEU A 186 9.18 2.74 -12.84
CA LEU A 186 9.36 4.16 -13.15
C LEU A 186 10.68 4.45 -13.90
N GLU A 187 11.54 3.45 -14.08
CA GLU A 187 12.83 3.54 -14.78
C GLU A 187 12.69 3.43 -16.30
#